data_3332c5ddc12a252ef4a4d0dd1150d8b6
#
_entry.id   3332c5ddc12a252ef4a4d0dd1150d8b6
#
_cell.length_a   1.000
_cell.length_b   1.000
_cell.length_c   1.000
_cell.angle_alpha   90.00
_cell.angle_beta   90.00
_cell.angle_gamma   90.00
#
_symmetry.space_group_name_H-M   'P 1'
#
loop_
_entity.id
_entity.type
_entity.pdbx_description
1 polymer ?
#
loop_
_entity_poly.entity_id
_entity_poly.type
_entity_poly.pdbx_seq_one_letter_code
_entity_poly.pdbx_strand_id
1 'polypeptide(L)'
;FAWFEGLVNAVTHRDYAFRGDYVRVSMFDDRLEIVSPGALPNIVTLDNMCETRYSRNPRIARTLVEFGWVRELNEGVQRIYSEMRSMLLGAPTYSEPDNAKVRLTLENNIVARTVRRREALEDRLSPELMAPLGEYELAAVRLAFANGKVTAAELAEHIGRGQRTATRVLKGLSKDGGLLEWHGSSATDPNQFYTLA
;
A
#
# COMPACT_ATOMS: atom_id res chain seq x y z
N PHE A 1 -6.87 -1.54 -2.85
CA PHE A 1 -7.88 -0.49 -2.68
C PHE A 1 -7.64 0.71 -3.62
N ALA A 2 -6.37 1.20 -3.78
CA ALA A 2 -6.04 2.36 -4.61
C ALA A 2 -6.61 2.30 -6.05
N TRP A 3 -6.56 1.13 -6.70
CA TRP A 3 -7.12 0.93 -8.04
C TRP A 3 -8.64 1.13 -8.09
N PHE A 4 -9.35 0.69 -7.04
CA PHE A 4 -10.80 0.84 -6.95
C PHE A 4 -11.20 2.31 -6.81
N GLU A 5 -10.52 3.03 -5.94
CA GLU A 5 -10.69 4.48 -5.78
C GLU A 5 -10.37 5.22 -7.08
N GLY A 6 -9.28 4.83 -7.76
CA GLY A 6 -8.93 5.36 -9.08
C GLY A 6 -10.02 5.14 -10.13
N LEU A 7 -10.64 3.95 -10.14
CA LEU A 7 -11.74 3.63 -11.05
C LEU A 7 -13.01 4.45 -10.72
N VAL A 8 -13.36 4.55 -9.45
CA VAL A 8 -14.49 5.37 -8.98
C VAL A 8 -14.29 6.84 -9.38
N ASN A 9 -13.09 7.39 -9.16
CA ASN A 9 -12.75 8.75 -9.58
C ASN A 9 -12.84 8.91 -11.09
N ALA A 10 -12.34 7.95 -11.87
CA ALA A 10 -12.42 7.96 -13.33
C ALA A 10 -13.87 8.02 -13.84
N VAL A 11 -14.78 7.27 -13.21
CA VAL A 11 -16.22 7.29 -13.54
C VAL A 11 -16.89 8.59 -13.08
N THR A 12 -16.61 9.02 -11.85
CA THR A 12 -17.23 10.22 -11.26
C THR A 12 -16.83 11.49 -11.99
N HIS A 13 -15.58 11.58 -12.44
CA HIS A 13 -15.03 12.78 -13.09
C HIS A 13 -14.97 12.70 -14.61
N ARG A 14 -15.43 11.59 -15.22
CA ARG A 14 -15.50 11.43 -16.67
C ARG A 14 -16.30 12.57 -17.29
N ASP A 15 -15.83 13.07 -18.43
CA ASP A 15 -16.64 13.93 -19.28
C ASP A 15 -17.59 13.09 -20.16
N TYR A 16 -18.85 13.06 -19.77
CA TYR A 16 -19.88 12.29 -20.49
C TYR A 16 -20.35 12.94 -21.79
N ALA A 17 -19.91 14.16 -22.11
CA ALA A 17 -20.12 14.77 -23.44
C ALA A 17 -19.24 14.09 -24.51
N PHE A 18 -18.11 13.49 -24.12
CA PHE A 18 -17.28 12.67 -25.00
C PHE A 18 -17.93 11.32 -25.29
N ARG A 19 -18.73 11.25 -26.34
CA ARG A 19 -19.51 10.05 -26.69
C ARG A 19 -18.69 8.93 -27.34
N GLY A 20 -17.58 9.27 -27.97
CA GLY A 20 -16.72 8.31 -28.72
C GLY A 20 -15.60 7.68 -27.90
N ASP A 21 -15.51 7.94 -26.61
CA ASP A 21 -14.45 7.43 -25.75
C ASP A 21 -15.00 6.85 -24.43
N TYR A 22 -14.19 6.08 -23.71
CA TYR A 22 -14.60 5.35 -22.51
C TYR A 22 -13.49 5.35 -21.46
N VAL A 23 -13.83 5.04 -20.21
CA VAL A 23 -12.84 4.78 -19.16
C VAL A 23 -12.10 3.50 -19.52
N ARG A 24 -10.77 3.59 -19.64
CA ARG A 24 -9.91 2.46 -19.96
C ARG A 24 -9.07 2.09 -18.76
N VAL A 25 -9.03 0.80 -18.44
CA VAL A 25 -8.12 0.22 -17.46
C VAL A 25 -7.15 -0.70 -18.19
N SER A 26 -5.86 -0.43 -18.08
CA SER A 26 -4.80 -1.23 -18.69
C SER A 26 -3.88 -1.76 -17.62
N MET A 27 -3.66 -3.07 -17.61
CA MET A 27 -2.77 -3.75 -16.68
C MET A 27 -1.48 -4.14 -17.42
N PHE A 28 -0.35 -3.73 -16.87
CA PHE A 28 1.00 -4.07 -17.32
C PHE A 28 1.72 -4.86 -16.23
N ASP A 29 2.86 -5.43 -16.54
CA ASP A 29 3.63 -6.21 -15.58
C ASP A 29 4.10 -5.39 -14.36
N ASP A 30 4.34 -4.08 -14.56
CA ASP A 30 4.89 -3.17 -13.57
C ASP A 30 3.94 -2.08 -13.07
N ARG A 31 2.75 -1.93 -13.69
CA ARG A 31 1.80 -0.85 -13.36
C ARG A 31 0.38 -1.13 -13.82
N LEU A 32 -0.54 -0.41 -13.23
CA LEU A 32 -1.92 -0.27 -13.68
C LEU A 32 -2.14 1.17 -14.16
N GLU A 33 -2.75 1.34 -15.32
CA GLU A 33 -3.17 2.65 -15.83
C GLU A 33 -4.70 2.74 -15.93
N ILE A 34 -5.25 3.84 -15.43
CA ILE A 34 -6.68 4.18 -15.55
C ILE A 34 -6.76 5.50 -16.31
N VAL A 35 -7.40 5.50 -17.46
CA VAL A 35 -7.57 6.69 -18.30
C VAL A 35 -9.04 7.04 -18.38
N SER A 36 -9.38 8.27 -18.05
CA SER A 36 -10.75 8.81 -18.12
C SER A 36 -10.84 9.94 -19.14
N PRO A 37 -11.84 9.95 -20.04
CA PRO A 37 -12.08 11.06 -20.95
C PRO A 37 -12.48 12.36 -20.21
N GLY A 38 -11.92 13.48 -20.65
CA GLY A 38 -12.12 14.83 -20.11
C GLY A 38 -10.87 15.37 -19.41
N ALA A 39 -10.48 16.60 -19.73
CA ALA A 39 -9.40 17.31 -19.03
C ALA A 39 -9.75 17.57 -17.57
N LEU A 40 -8.78 17.93 -16.75
CA LEU A 40 -9.06 18.44 -15.40
C LEU A 40 -9.93 19.71 -15.49
N PRO A 41 -10.86 19.95 -14.57
CA PRO A 41 -11.63 21.19 -14.54
C PRO A 41 -10.71 22.41 -14.31
N ASN A 42 -11.07 23.57 -14.83
CA ASN A 42 -10.22 24.78 -14.78
C ASN A 42 -9.65 25.16 -13.41
N ILE A 43 -10.32 24.78 -12.32
CA ILE A 43 -9.85 25.05 -10.94
C ILE A 43 -8.96 23.95 -10.37
N VAL A 44 -8.93 22.78 -11.02
CA VAL A 44 -8.13 21.62 -10.59
C VAL A 44 -6.93 21.48 -11.50
N THR A 45 -5.77 21.39 -10.92
CA THR A 45 -4.50 21.11 -11.61
C THR A 45 -3.86 19.86 -11.04
N LEU A 46 -2.83 19.32 -11.71
CA LEU A 46 -2.06 18.19 -11.20
C LEU A 46 -1.41 18.51 -9.85
N ASP A 47 -1.07 19.77 -9.60
CA ASP A 47 -0.41 20.19 -8.36
C ASP A 47 -1.39 20.36 -7.19
N ASN A 48 -2.63 20.78 -7.45
CA ASN A 48 -3.60 21.09 -6.39
C ASN A 48 -4.72 20.04 -6.22
N MET A 49 -4.73 18.97 -7.01
CA MET A 49 -5.82 17.98 -7.02
C MET A 49 -6.02 17.23 -5.71
N CYS A 50 -5.00 17.20 -4.86
CA CYS A 50 -5.10 16.62 -3.51
C CYS A 50 -5.89 17.50 -2.53
N GLU A 51 -5.99 18.82 -2.80
CA GLU A 51 -6.57 19.82 -1.91
C GLU A 51 -7.84 20.44 -2.48
N THR A 52 -7.97 20.43 -3.80
CA THR A 52 -9.10 21.08 -4.49
C THR A 52 -10.30 20.15 -4.59
N ARG A 53 -11.43 20.65 -4.13
CA ARG A 53 -12.71 19.93 -4.14
C ARG A 53 -13.50 20.32 -5.39
N TYR A 54 -13.70 19.34 -6.28
CA TYR A 54 -14.54 19.52 -7.45
C TYR A 54 -15.17 18.18 -7.85
N SER A 55 -16.45 18.19 -8.15
CA SER A 55 -17.14 17.05 -8.74
C SER A 55 -17.74 17.42 -10.08
N ARG A 56 -17.28 16.83 -11.18
CA ARG A 56 -17.85 17.05 -12.51
C ARG A 56 -19.28 16.51 -12.61
N ASN A 57 -19.52 15.36 -11.99
CA ASN A 57 -20.82 14.68 -12.04
C ASN A 57 -21.35 14.45 -10.63
N PRO A 58 -21.86 15.49 -9.93
CA PRO A 58 -22.26 15.38 -8.52
C PRO A 58 -23.39 14.38 -8.26
N ARG A 59 -24.26 14.13 -9.25
CA ARG A 59 -25.32 13.11 -9.12
C ARG A 59 -24.75 11.70 -9.11
N ILE A 60 -23.78 11.40 -9.99
CA ILE A 60 -23.06 10.12 -10.03
C ILE A 60 -22.31 9.93 -8.72
N ALA A 61 -21.54 10.95 -8.27
CA ALA A 61 -20.83 10.89 -7.01
C ALA A 61 -21.74 10.54 -5.83
N ARG A 62 -22.92 11.21 -5.72
CA ARG A 62 -23.91 10.92 -4.66
C ARG A 62 -24.42 9.48 -4.72
N THR A 63 -24.78 8.99 -5.91
CA THR A 63 -25.23 7.61 -6.09
C THR A 63 -24.19 6.61 -5.63
N LEU A 64 -22.92 6.84 -5.96
CA LEU A 64 -21.82 5.95 -5.52
C LEU A 64 -21.62 5.99 -3.99
N VAL A 65 -21.88 7.13 -3.34
CA VAL A 65 -21.92 7.20 -1.86
C VAL A 65 -23.08 6.38 -1.30
N GLU A 66 -24.26 6.46 -1.88
CA GLU A 66 -25.44 5.69 -1.46
C GLU A 66 -25.22 4.16 -1.58
N PHE A 67 -24.46 3.73 -2.59
CA PHE A 67 -24.02 2.33 -2.74
C PHE A 67 -22.87 1.94 -1.79
N GLY A 68 -22.32 2.87 -1.01
CA GLY A 68 -21.19 2.61 -0.12
C GLY A 68 -19.86 2.41 -0.85
N TRP A 69 -19.77 2.76 -2.12
CA TRP A 69 -18.53 2.66 -2.93
C TRP A 69 -17.60 3.84 -2.67
N VAL A 70 -18.15 4.96 -2.25
CA VAL A 70 -17.42 6.16 -1.83
C VAL A 70 -17.77 6.43 -0.37
N ARG A 71 -16.78 6.54 0.51
CA ARG A 71 -17.03 6.80 1.93
C ARG A 71 -17.23 8.27 2.22
N GLU A 72 -16.40 9.13 1.61
CA GLU A 72 -16.49 10.59 1.73
C GLU A 72 -16.13 11.23 0.40
N LEU A 73 -16.88 12.27 0.03
CA LEU A 73 -16.58 13.07 -1.15
C LEU A 73 -15.35 13.94 -0.81
N ASN A 74 -14.28 13.81 -1.60
CA ASN A 74 -13.08 14.68 -1.64
C ASN A 74 -11.78 14.17 -1.00
N GLU A 75 -11.71 12.93 -0.54
CA GLU A 75 -10.47 12.35 -0.01
C GLU A 75 -9.84 11.30 -0.94
N GLY A 76 -10.49 11.02 -2.09
CA GLY A 76 -10.12 9.91 -2.97
C GLY A 76 -8.68 9.94 -3.45
N VAL A 77 -8.19 11.11 -3.89
CA VAL A 77 -6.81 11.26 -4.35
C VAL A 77 -5.81 11.07 -3.22
N GLN A 78 -6.03 11.71 -2.06
CA GLN A 78 -5.16 11.55 -0.88
C GLN A 78 -5.13 10.12 -0.39
N ARG A 79 -6.26 9.40 -0.46
CA ARG A 79 -6.33 7.98 -0.09
C ARG A 79 -5.53 7.10 -1.03
N ILE A 80 -5.52 7.37 -2.34
CA ILE A 80 -4.67 6.66 -3.29
C ILE A 80 -3.20 6.85 -2.91
N TYR A 81 -2.75 8.08 -2.63
CA TYR A 81 -1.39 8.35 -2.19
C TYR A 81 -1.03 7.62 -0.88
N SER A 82 -1.92 7.68 0.11
CA SER A 82 -1.73 7.02 1.39
C SER A 82 -1.64 5.50 1.25
N GLU A 83 -2.50 4.91 0.45
CA GLU A 83 -2.52 3.46 0.19
C GLU A 83 -1.25 2.99 -0.51
N MET A 84 -0.83 3.69 -1.58
CA MET A 84 0.41 3.37 -2.29
C MET A 84 1.62 3.45 -1.36
N ARG A 85 1.68 4.47 -0.50
CA ARG A 85 2.73 4.63 0.50
C ARG A 85 2.72 3.49 1.53
N SER A 86 1.54 3.14 2.06
CA SER A 86 1.40 2.05 3.04
C SER A 86 1.84 0.69 2.50
N MET A 87 1.69 0.48 1.20
CA MET A 87 2.12 -0.72 0.49
C MET A 87 3.57 -0.67 0.02
N LEU A 88 4.32 0.40 0.35
CA LEU A 88 5.69 0.63 -0.12
C LEU A 88 5.82 0.59 -1.65
N LEU A 89 4.79 1.03 -2.34
CA LEU A 89 4.76 1.25 -3.79
C LEU A 89 5.15 2.69 -4.12
N GLY A 90 5.50 2.97 -5.39
CA GLY A 90 5.73 4.31 -5.86
C GLY A 90 4.51 5.21 -5.70
N ALA A 91 4.72 6.51 -5.55
CA ALA A 91 3.62 7.45 -5.53
C ALA A 91 2.78 7.33 -6.83
N PRO A 92 1.44 7.47 -6.74
CA PRO A 92 0.61 7.51 -7.95
C PRO A 92 1.02 8.70 -8.82
N THR A 93 0.99 8.49 -10.12
CA THR A 93 1.30 9.54 -11.10
C THR A 93 0.04 9.90 -11.87
N TYR A 94 -0.27 11.19 -11.91
CA TYR A 94 -1.35 11.75 -12.73
C TYR A 94 -0.78 12.51 -13.91
N SER A 95 -1.43 12.42 -15.06
CA SER A 95 -1.09 13.19 -16.26
C SER A 95 -2.33 13.53 -17.08
N GLU A 96 -2.24 14.57 -17.91
CA GLU A 96 -3.30 14.99 -18.85
C GLU A 96 -2.83 14.81 -20.30
N PRO A 97 -2.90 13.59 -20.86
CA PRO A 97 -2.58 13.38 -22.28
C PRO A 97 -3.48 14.23 -23.17
N ASP A 98 -2.84 15.03 -24.03
CA ASP A 98 -3.51 15.87 -25.03
C ASP A 98 -4.48 16.91 -24.44
N ASN A 99 -4.38 17.24 -23.17
CA ASN A 99 -5.33 18.08 -22.42
C ASN A 99 -6.80 17.66 -22.61
N ALA A 100 -7.03 16.39 -22.86
CA ALA A 100 -8.36 15.84 -23.16
C ALA A 100 -8.73 14.63 -22.29
N LYS A 101 -7.79 14.12 -21.54
CA LYS A 101 -7.96 12.91 -20.71
C LYS A 101 -7.17 13.06 -19.41
N VAL A 102 -7.62 12.40 -18.37
CA VAL A 102 -6.83 12.23 -17.15
C VAL A 102 -6.38 10.79 -17.08
N ARG A 103 -5.08 10.58 -16.89
CA ARG A 103 -4.47 9.27 -16.66
C ARG A 103 -3.95 9.18 -15.25
N LEU A 104 -4.36 8.14 -14.54
CA LEU A 104 -3.76 7.69 -13.29
C LEU A 104 -2.89 6.47 -13.57
N THR A 105 -1.65 6.50 -13.12
CA THR A 105 -0.71 5.38 -13.15
C THR A 105 -0.40 4.94 -11.72
N LEU A 106 -0.65 3.67 -11.42
CA LEU A 106 -0.34 3.03 -10.15
C LEU A 106 0.78 2.01 -10.38
N GLU A 107 1.92 2.22 -9.74
CA GLU A 107 3.05 1.29 -9.82
C GLU A 107 2.72 -0.05 -9.16
N ASN A 108 3.14 -1.15 -9.76
CA ASN A 108 3.08 -2.50 -9.18
C ASN A 108 4.43 -3.24 -9.38
N ASN A 109 5.53 -2.53 -9.38
CA ASN A 109 6.86 -3.10 -9.58
C ASN A 109 7.33 -3.83 -8.31
N ILE A 110 7.38 -5.17 -8.38
CA ILE A 110 7.76 -6.04 -7.26
C ILE A 110 9.23 -5.81 -6.85
N VAL A 111 10.13 -5.58 -7.81
CA VAL A 111 11.56 -5.35 -7.53
C VAL A 111 11.74 -4.03 -6.79
N ALA A 112 11.19 -2.94 -7.32
CA ALA A 112 11.25 -1.63 -6.67
C ALA A 112 10.61 -1.64 -5.28
N ARG A 113 9.49 -2.36 -5.11
CA ARG A 113 8.85 -2.57 -3.80
C ARG A 113 9.74 -3.30 -2.82
N THR A 114 10.48 -4.32 -3.28
CA THR A 114 11.42 -5.08 -2.43
C THR A 114 12.58 -4.20 -1.96
N VAL A 115 13.12 -3.35 -2.84
CA VAL A 115 14.18 -2.37 -2.48
C VAL A 115 13.66 -1.39 -1.44
N ARG A 116 12.50 -0.74 -1.68
CA ARG A 116 11.91 0.20 -0.71
C ARG A 116 11.58 -0.45 0.64
N ARG A 117 11.16 -1.72 0.64
CA ARG A 117 10.97 -2.47 1.90
C ARG A 117 12.28 -2.62 2.66
N ARG A 118 13.37 -2.90 1.97
CA ARG A 118 14.69 -3.01 2.59
C ARG A 118 15.14 -1.66 3.15
N GLU A 119 15.05 -0.59 2.38
CA GLU A 119 15.38 0.77 2.80
C GLU A 119 14.55 1.20 4.01
N ALA A 120 13.22 1.01 3.96
CA ALA A 120 12.34 1.33 5.08
C ALA A 120 12.62 0.50 6.35
N LEU A 121 13.16 -0.72 6.20
CA LEU A 121 13.62 -1.52 7.33
C LEU A 121 14.91 -0.93 7.92
N GLU A 122 15.86 -0.58 7.07
CA GLU A 122 17.14 0.03 7.47
C GLU A 122 16.91 1.39 8.16
N ASP A 123 15.94 2.18 7.69
CA ASP A 123 15.57 3.47 8.31
C ASP A 123 14.86 3.30 9.68
N ARG A 124 14.02 2.27 9.84
CA ARG A 124 13.32 2.00 11.10
C ARG A 124 14.21 1.37 12.17
N LEU A 125 15.17 0.57 11.75
CA LEU A 125 16.10 -0.12 12.63
C LEU A 125 17.44 0.60 12.55
N SER A 126 17.75 1.43 13.53
CA SER A 126 19.05 2.09 13.57
C SER A 126 20.19 1.06 13.50
N PRO A 127 21.32 1.38 12.86
CA PRO A 127 22.48 0.50 12.82
C PRO A 127 22.91 0.01 14.21
N GLU A 128 22.69 0.82 15.24
CA GLU A 128 22.98 0.51 16.64
C GLU A 128 22.08 -0.61 17.19
N LEU A 129 20.83 -0.66 16.77
CA LEU A 129 19.89 -1.72 17.15
C LEU A 129 20.11 -3.02 16.37
N MET A 130 20.61 -2.93 15.13
CA MET A 130 20.86 -4.10 14.28
C MET A 130 22.24 -4.74 14.47
N ALA A 131 23.24 -3.96 14.88
CA ALA A 131 24.61 -4.45 15.05
C ALA A 131 24.76 -5.64 16.03
N PRO A 132 24.01 -5.74 17.14
CA PRO A 132 24.11 -6.87 18.06
C PRO A 132 23.30 -8.10 17.62
N LEU A 133 22.48 -8.02 16.55
CA LEU A 133 21.62 -9.12 16.11
C LEU A 133 22.40 -10.16 15.32
N GLY A 134 22.20 -11.43 15.68
CA GLY A 134 22.69 -12.54 14.89
C GLY A 134 21.88 -12.77 13.60
N GLU A 135 22.38 -13.64 12.73
CA GLU A 135 21.78 -13.94 11.42
C GLU A 135 20.30 -14.34 11.51
N TYR A 136 19.94 -15.19 12.49
CA TYR A 136 18.57 -15.66 12.67
C TYR A 136 17.64 -14.59 13.24
N GLU A 137 18.17 -13.69 14.07
CA GLU A 137 17.46 -12.56 14.63
C GLU A 137 17.16 -11.53 13.55
N LEU A 138 18.13 -11.22 12.69
CA LEU A 138 17.94 -10.40 11.52
C LEU A 138 16.89 -10.98 10.55
N ALA A 139 16.93 -12.30 10.32
CA ALA A 139 15.95 -12.99 9.49
C ALA A 139 14.53 -12.84 10.08
N ALA A 140 14.37 -13.01 11.40
CA ALA A 140 13.08 -12.84 12.07
C ALA A 140 12.51 -11.44 11.93
N VAL A 141 13.35 -10.42 12.16
CA VAL A 141 12.96 -8.98 12.02
C VAL A 141 12.58 -8.66 10.58
N ARG A 142 13.36 -9.14 9.59
CA ARG A 142 13.07 -8.94 8.16
C ARG A 142 11.75 -9.60 7.74
N LEU A 143 11.47 -10.82 8.21
CA LEU A 143 10.20 -11.51 7.94
C LEU A 143 9.01 -10.78 8.57
N ALA A 144 9.13 -10.37 9.84
CA ALA A 144 8.09 -9.59 10.51
C ALA A 144 7.78 -8.30 9.77
N PHE A 145 8.80 -7.59 9.29
CA PHE A 145 8.64 -6.38 8.50
C PHE A 145 8.02 -6.66 7.12
N ALA A 146 8.51 -7.68 6.42
CA ALA A 146 8.06 -8.00 5.06
C ALA A 146 6.60 -8.44 5.01
N ASN A 147 6.16 -9.23 6.00
CA ASN A 147 4.84 -9.86 6.03
C ASN A 147 3.85 -9.19 7.00
N GLY A 148 4.31 -8.14 7.73
CA GLY A 148 3.56 -7.54 8.83
C GLY A 148 3.51 -8.39 10.10
N LYS A 149 3.88 -9.67 10.01
CA LYS A 149 3.97 -10.64 11.13
C LYS A 149 4.92 -11.77 10.76
N VAL A 150 5.40 -12.50 11.77
CA VAL A 150 6.18 -13.73 11.60
C VAL A 150 5.74 -14.78 12.59
N THR A 151 5.64 -16.03 12.15
CA THR A 151 5.40 -17.22 12.99
C THR A 151 6.67 -18.04 13.17
N ALA A 152 6.69 -18.92 14.18
CA ALA A 152 7.82 -19.81 14.40
C ALA A 152 8.01 -20.82 13.24
N ALA A 153 6.93 -21.19 12.55
CA ALA A 153 6.99 -22.07 11.38
C ALA A 153 7.65 -21.38 10.18
N GLU A 154 7.21 -20.17 9.86
CA GLU A 154 7.77 -19.37 8.75
C GLU A 154 9.26 -19.05 8.97
N LEU A 155 9.64 -18.68 10.20
CA LEU A 155 11.04 -18.44 10.51
C LEU A 155 11.87 -19.72 10.42
N ALA A 156 11.36 -20.85 10.92
CA ALA A 156 12.04 -22.15 10.88
C ALA A 156 12.35 -22.58 9.44
N GLU A 157 11.37 -22.44 8.54
CA GLU A 157 11.50 -22.71 7.11
C GLU A 157 12.55 -21.80 6.48
N HIS A 158 12.47 -20.49 6.76
CA HIS A 158 13.37 -19.48 6.17
C HIS A 158 14.84 -19.68 6.58
N ILE A 159 15.11 -20.00 7.85
CA ILE A 159 16.48 -20.20 8.35
C ILE A 159 17.00 -21.66 8.20
N GLY A 160 16.18 -22.56 7.66
CA GLY A 160 16.54 -23.99 7.51
C GLY A 160 16.82 -24.69 8.84
N ARG A 161 16.12 -24.32 9.92
CA ARG A 161 16.28 -24.86 11.29
C ARG A 161 14.96 -25.36 11.86
N GLY A 162 15.05 -26.14 12.91
CA GLY A 162 13.86 -26.67 13.61
C GLY A 162 13.05 -25.55 14.30
N GLN A 163 11.75 -25.75 14.42
CA GLN A 163 10.78 -24.81 15.01
C GLN A 163 11.16 -24.38 16.45
N ARG A 164 11.82 -25.27 17.21
CA ARG A 164 12.32 -24.96 18.56
C ARG A 164 13.37 -23.84 18.54
N THR A 165 14.24 -23.81 17.54
CA THR A 165 15.24 -22.74 17.36
C THR A 165 14.55 -21.43 16.98
N ALA A 166 13.63 -21.46 16.02
CA ALA A 166 12.87 -20.29 15.62
C ALA A 166 12.08 -19.68 16.78
N THR A 167 11.37 -20.52 17.57
CA THR A 167 10.64 -20.06 18.76
C THR A 167 11.57 -19.38 19.78
N ARG A 168 12.78 -19.92 19.98
CA ARG A 168 13.75 -19.33 20.90
C ARG A 168 14.20 -17.94 20.42
N VAL A 169 14.47 -17.78 19.14
CA VAL A 169 14.85 -16.50 18.51
C VAL A 169 13.73 -15.49 18.68
N LEU A 170 12.50 -15.83 18.29
CA LEU A 170 11.34 -14.93 18.39
C LEU A 170 11.07 -14.52 19.84
N LYS A 171 11.11 -15.45 20.79
CA LYS A 171 10.99 -15.14 22.22
C LYS A 171 12.12 -14.27 22.74
N GLY A 172 13.34 -14.44 22.23
CA GLY A 172 14.47 -13.56 22.57
C GLY A 172 14.24 -12.13 22.16
N LEU A 173 13.73 -11.94 20.94
CA LEU A 173 13.44 -10.62 20.37
C LEU A 173 12.17 -9.95 20.94
N SER A 174 11.30 -10.70 21.63
CA SER A 174 10.07 -10.17 22.22
C SER A 174 10.13 -9.93 23.73
N LYS A 175 11.30 -10.08 24.35
CA LYS A 175 11.47 -9.73 25.78
C LYS A 175 11.48 -8.22 25.98
N ASP A 176 11.18 -7.79 27.20
CA ASP A 176 11.00 -6.41 27.68
C ASP A 176 11.72 -5.33 26.84
N GLY A 177 10.95 -4.57 26.04
CA GLY A 177 11.49 -3.56 25.15
C GLY A 177 12.18 -4.10 23.89
N GLY A 178 11.94 -5.36 23.53
CA GLY A 178 12.50 -6.03 22.35
C GLY A 178 11.94 -5.50 21.03
N LEU A 179 12.56 -5.90 19.93
CA LEU A 179 12.20 -5.48 18.56
C LEU A 179 10.89 -6.11 18.06
N LEU A 180 10.37 -7.16 18.72
CA LEU A 180 9.15 -7.84 18.35
C LEU A 180 8.13 -7.82 19.50
N GLU A 181 6.87 -7.68 19.15
CA GLU A 181 5.72 -7.84 20.04
C GLU A 181 5.06 -9.19 19.78
N TRP A 182 4.80 -9.94 20.86
CA TRP A 182 4.14 -11.24 20.79
C TRP A 182 2.62 -11.09 20.82
N HIS A 183 1.93 -11.86 19.97
CA HIS A 183 0.48 -11.95 19.90
C HIS A 183 0.03 -13.41 19.99
N GLY A 184 -0.81 -13.71 20.96
CA GLY A 184 -1.38 -15.05 21.17
C GLY A 184 -2.26 -15.08 22.41
N SER A 185 -3.05 -16.16 22.55
CA SER A 185 -3.91 -16.40 23.71
C SER A 185 -3.17 -17.14 24.85
N SER A 186 -2.14 -17.92 24.50
CA SER A 186 -1.31 -18.68 25.45
C SER A 186 0.05 -19.02 24.83
N ALA A 187 1.01 -19.41 25.68
CA ALA A 187 2.37 -19.79 25.23
C ALA A 187 2.40 -21.02 24.28
N THR A 188 1.31 -21.77 24.20
CA THR A 188 1.13 -22.95 23.34
C THR A 188 0.10 -22.71 22.23
N ASP A 189 -0.34 -21.45 22.02
CA ASP A 189 -1.28 -21.10 20.96
C ASP A 189 -0.70 -21.45 19.59
N PRO A 190 -1.35 -22.32 18.79
CA PRO A 190 -0.87 -22.65 17.45
C PRO A 190 -0.93 -21.46 16.49
N ASN A 191 -1.75 -20.46 16.78
CA ASN A 191 -1.94 -19.26 15.97
C ASN A 191 -1.09 -18.06 16.44
N GLN A 192 -0.18 -18.27 17.41
CA GLN A 192 0.68 -17.20 17.89
C GLN A 192 1.59 -16.66 16.77
N PHE A 193 1.77 -15.35 16.76
CA PHE A 193 2.65 -14.67 15.83
C PHE A 193 3.33 -13.48 16.52
N TYR A 194 4.31 -12.90 15.83
CA TYR A 194 5.06 -11.74 16.29
C TYR A 194 5.00 -10.62 15.24
N THR A 195 4.86 -9.37 15.69
CA THR A 195 4.94 -8.18 14.85
C THR A 195 6.14 -7.33 15.27
N LEU A 196 6.54 -6.37 14.45
CA LEU A 196 7.48 -5.35 14.92
C LEU A 196 6.83 -4.50 16.02
N ALA A 197 7.60 -4.21 17.07
CA ALA A 197 7.20 -3.39 18.19
C ALA A 197 7.10 -1.89 17.83
#